data_9571ee3537745336c3fb1dcb7b05e788
#
_entry.id   9571ee3537745336c3fb1dcb7b05e788
#
_cell.length_a   1.000
_cell.length_b   1.000
_cell.length_c   1.000
_cell.angle_alpha   90.00
_cell.angle_beta   90.00
_cell.angle_gamma   90.00
#
_symmetry.space_group_name_H-M   'P 1'
#
loop_
_entity.id
_entity.type
_entity.pdbx_description
1 polymer ?
#
loop_
_entity_poly.entity_id
_entity_poly.type
_entity_poly.pdbx_seq_one_letter_code
_entity_poly.pdbx_strand_id
1 'polypeptide(L)'
;MEKNITYVTGNKFKILTAKEILEPLGFKIDAQKIDCPEIQADTIEEVAKYSSKYASDFLKTNTLKNDSGLIIPALKGFPGPYTKFVEETVTEDGILKLMEGVEDREAYFLEVLAYTEYEKETIVFVSKTKGTIAKEKSGDYGW
;
A
#
# COMPACT_ATOMS: atom_id res chain seq x y z
N MET A 1 25.22 15.48 3.55
CA MET A 1 25.09 14.45 4.60
C MET A 1 24.13 13.37 4.12
N GLU A 2 24.57 12.12 4.17
CA GLU A 2 23.74 11.00 3.78
C GLU A 2 22.62 10.77 4.79
N LYS A 3 21.39 10.65 4.33
CA LYS A 3 20.23 10.41 5.20
C LYS A 3 19.77 8.96 5.08
N ASN A 4 19.77 8.25 6.19
CA ASN A 4 19.34 6.87 6.23
C ASN A 4 17.84 6.76 6.35
N ILE A 5 17.25 5.86 5.55
CA ILE A 5 15.83 5.52 5.59
C ILE A 5 15.71 4.00 5.65
N THR A 6 14.95 3.50 6.61
CA THR A 6 14.62 2.08 6.67
C THR A 6 13.29 1.84 5.97
N TYR A 7 13.33 1.12 4.86
CA TYR A 7 12.12 0.66 4.18
C TYR A 7 11.59 -0.59 4.88
N VAL A 8 10.41 -0.48 5.46
CA VAL A 8 9.79 -1.57 6.22
C VAL A 8 9.01 -2.46 5.27
N THR A 9 9.70 -3.40 4.66
CA THR A 9 9.14 -4.34 3.68
C THR A 9 10.05 -5.57 3.53
N GLY A 10 9.47 -6.71 3.21
CA GLY A 10 10.18 -7.90 2.77
C GLY A 10 10.20 -8.08 1.24
N ASN A 11 9.62 -7.15 0.49
CA ASN A 11 9.51 -7.25 -0.96
C ASN A 11 10.79 -6.73 -1.64
N LYS A 12 11.55 -7.63 -2.26
CA LYS A 12 12.83 -7.31 -2.91
C LYS A 12 12.70 -6.30 -4.06
N PHE A 13 11.60 -6.35 -4.80
CA PHE A 13 11.37 -5.42 -5.92
C PHE A 13 11.11 -4.01 -5.42
N LYS A 14 10.35 -3.86 -4.34
CA LYS A 14 10.13 -2.55 -3.71
C LYS A 14 11.42 -1.96 -3.18
N ILE A 15 12.26 -2.78 -2.55
CA ILE A 15 13.56 -2.36 -2.03
C ILE A 15 14.46 -1.88 -3.17
N LEU A 16 14.57 -2.67 -4.24
CA LEU A 16 15.39 -2.33 -5.39
C LEU A 16 14.95 -1.02 -6.04
N THR A 17 13.65 -0.87 -6.27
CA THR A 17 13.09 0.35 -6.84
C THR A 17 13.39 1.58 -5.97
N ALA A 18 13.21 1.45 -4.67
CA ALA A 18 13.51 2.55 -3.74
C ALA A 18 14.99 2.94 -3.78
N LYS A 19 15.90 1.97 -3.82
CA LYS A 19 17.34 2.21 -3.94
C LYS A 19 17.68 2.92 -5.24
N GLU A 20 17.17 2.43 -6.36
CA GLU A 20 17.42 3.01 -7.68
C GLU A 20 17.00 4.47 -7.78
N ILE A 21 15.91 4.85 -7.11
CA ILE A 21 15.36 6.20 -7.15
C ILE A 21 16.00 7.11 -6.10
N LEU A 22 16.18 6.64 -4.88
CA LEU A 22 16.52 7.48 -3.74
C LEU A 22 18.03 7.56 -3.45
N GLU A 23 18.78 6.51 -3.72
CA GLU A 23 20.23 6.55 -3.45
C GLU A 23 20.97 7.61 -4.28
N PRO A 24 20.65 7.81 -5.58
CA PRO A 24 21.25 8.91 -6.34
C PRO A 24 20.97 10.30 -5.78
N LEU A 25 19.93 10.43 -4.95
CA LEU A 25 19.54 11.70 -4.32
C LEU A 25 20.20 11.91 -2.94
N GLY A 26 21.10 11.02 -2.53
CA GLY A 26 21.82 11.13 -1.25
C GLY A 26 21.17 10.41 -0.08
N PHE A 27 20.20 9.53 -0.33
CA PHE A 27 19.61 8.69 0.71
C PHE A 27 20.27 7.32 0.72
N LYS A 28 20.45 6.77 1.90
CA LYS A 28 20.82 5.36 2.05
C LYS A 28 19.57 4.57 2.44
N ILE A 29 19.25 3.55 1.68
CA ILE A 29 18.06 2.72 1.89
C ILE A 29 18.49 1.40 2.52
N ASP A 30 18.08 1.20 3.75
CA ASP A 30 18.14 -0.10 4.42
C ASP A 30 16.73 -0.72 4.37
N ALA A 31 16.64 -2.04 4.40
CA ALA A 31 15.38 -2.75 4.42
C ALA A 31 15.27 -3.61 5.67
N GLN A 32 14.11 -3.59 6.28
CA GLN A 32 13.84 -4.41 7.44
C GLN A 32 12.37 -4.83 7.47
N LYS A 33 12.15 -6.10 7.74
CA LYS A 33 10.80 -6.62 7.98
C LYS A 33 10.57 -6.61 9.48
N ILE A 34 9.51 -5.93 9.92
CA ILE A 34 9.06 -5.95 11.31
C ILE A 34 7.59 -6.34 11.38
N ASP A 35 7.21 -6.88 12.51
CA ASP A 35 5.83 -7.23 12.79
C ASP A 35 5.09 -5.98 13.30
N CYS A 36 4.40 -5.31 12.39
CA CYS A 36 3.56 -4.16 12.71
C CYS A 36 2.13 -4.60 12.96
N PRO A 37 1.46 -4.10 14.00
CA PRO A 37 0.02 -4.32 14.15
C PRO A 37 -0.75 -3.83 12.93
N GLU A 38 -1.62 -4.66 12.38
CA GLU A 38 -2.52 -4.27 11.32
C GLU A 38 -3.78 -3.66 11.95
N ILE A 39 -3.92 -2.35 11.84
CA ILE A 39 -5.09 -1.66 12.35
C ILE A 39 -6.24 -1.73 11.36
N GLN A 40 -7.46 -1.68 11.87
CA GLN A 40 -8.65 -1.42 11.07
C GLN A 40 -8.83 0.09 10.96
N ALA A 41 -9.00 0.57 9.73
CA ALA A 41 -9.18 1.99 9.46
C ALA A 41 -10.06 2.17 8.21
N ASP A 42 -10.57 3.37 8.04
CA ASP A 42 -11.44 3.68 6.91
C ASP A 42 -10.64 3.92 5.61
N THR A 43 -9.38 4.32 5.73
CA THR A 43 -8.54 4.66 4.59
C THR A 43 -7.20 3.94 4.62
N ILE A 44 -6.63 3.74 3.42
CA ILE A 44 -5.29 3.17 3.25
C ILE A 44 -4.24 4.12 3.83
N GLU A 45 -4.46 5.44 3.68
CA GLU A 45 -3.55 6.46 4.24
C GLU A 45 -3.42 6.32 5.75
N GLU A 46 -4.51 6.10 6.46
CA GLU A 46 -4.50 5.91 7.92
C GLU A 46 -3.69 4.67 8.31
N VAL A 47 -3.86 3.57 7.58
CA VAL A 47 -3.10 2.32 7.83
C VAL A 47 -1.62 2.54 7.58
N ALA A 48 -1.23 3.11 6.44
CA ALA A 48 0.16 3.36 6.09
C ALA A 48 0.83 4.33 7.08
N LYS A 49 0.12 5.38 7.44
CA LYS A 49 0.57 6.40 8.40
C LYS A 49 0.86 5.79 9.76
N TYR A 50 -0.07 4.99 10.28
CA TYR A 50 0.09 4.28 11.54
C TYR A 50 1.30 3.34 11.49
N SER A 51 1.40 2.52 10.45
CA SER A 51 2.46 1.53 10.30
C SER A 51 3.84 2.17 10.22
N SER A 52 3.97 3.27 9.47
CA SER A 52 5.24 4.00 9.37
C SER A 52 5.64 4.62 10.70
N LYS A 53 4.71 5.25 11.39
CA LYS A 53 4.95 5.85 12.71
C LYS A 53 5.33 4.80 13.75
N TYR A 54 4.58 3.69 13.79
CA TYR A 54 4.89 2.56 14.67
C TYR A 54 6.31 2.04 14.43
N ALA A 55 6.65 1.81 13.16
CA ALA A 55 7.97 1.30 12.80
C ALA A 55 9.08 2.28 13.18
N SER A 56 8.86 3.57 12.95
CA SER A 56 9.82 4.61 13.32
C SER A 56 10.08 4.65 14.81
N ASP A 57 9.04 4.57 15.62
CA ASP A 57 9.15 4.56 17.08
C ASP A 57 9.83 3.28 17.59
N PHE A 58 9.51 2.14 16.97
CA PHE A 58 10.08 0.84 17.32
C PHE A 58 11.56 0.74 16.98
N LEU A 59 11.94 1.16 15.77
CA LEU A 59 13.32 1.08 15.27
C LEU A 59 14.15 2.29 15.64
N LYS A 60 13.54 3.36 16.13
CA LYS A 60 14.17 4.65 16.47
C LYS A 60 14.96 5.23 15.29
N THR A 61 14.34 5.21 14.12
CA THR A 61 14.96 5.69 12.88
C THR A 61 13.89 6.20 11.90
N ASN A 62 14.34 6.84 10.84
CA ASN A 62 13.47 7.24 9.73
C ASN A 62 12.94 6.02 9.00
N THR A 63 11.64 5.96 8.76
CA THR A 63 11.01 4.81 8.11
C THR A 63 10.19 5.20 6.90
N LEU A 64 10.14 4.29 5.97
CA LEU A 64 9.30 4.33 4.79
C LEU A 64 8.40 3.09 4.82
N LYS A 65 7.12 3.28 4.61
CA LYS A 65 6.14 2.19 4.54
C LYS A 65 5.21 2.43 3.36
N ASN A 66 5.01 1.40 2.56
CA ASN A 66 4.07 1.43 1.46
C ASN A 66 2.86 0.57 1.80
N ASP A 67 1.68 1.06 1.48
CA ASP A 67 0.45 0.30 1.54
C ASP A 67 -0.38 0.58 0.30
N SER A 68 -1.16 -0.38 -0.15
CA SER A 68 -1.93 -0.26 -1.37
C SER A 68 -3.27 -0.96 -1.26
N GLY A 69 -4.20 -0.59 -2.12
CA GLY A 69 -5.48 -1.23 -2.18
C GLY A 69 -6.27 -0.90 -3.42
N LEU A 70 -7.28 -1.71 -3.67
CA LEU A 70 -8.24 -1.53 -4.74
C LEU A 70 -9.44 -0.73 -4.23
N ILE A 71 -9.78 0.31 -4.95
CA ILE A 71 -10.95 1.16 -4.64
C ILE A 71 -11.95 1.02 -5.77
N ILE A 72 -13.15 0.60 -5.43
CA ILE A 72 -14.26 0.47 -6.40
C ILE A 72 -15.38 1.44 -5.99
N PRO A 73 -15.50 2.59 -6.66
CA PRO A 73 -16.52 3.59 -6.30
C PRO A 73 -17.95 3.05 -6.26
N ALA A 74 -18.32 2.16 -7.20
CA ALA A 74 -19.65 1.54 -7.21
C ALA A 74 -19.92 0.69 -5.97
N LEU A 75 -18.89 0.24 -5.27
CA LEU A 75 -18.96 -0.47 -4.00
C LEU A 75 -18.62 0.44 -2.80
N LYS A 76 -18.74 1.74 -2.98
CA LYS A 76 -18.46 2.77 -1.95
C LYS A 76 -17.04 2.72 -1.42
N GLY A 77 -16.09 2.35 -2.27
CA GLY A 77 -14.66 2.27 -1.94
C GLY A 77 -14.17 0.90 -1.48
N PHE A 78 -15.08 -0.08 -1.33
CA PHE A 78 -14.68 -1.45 -1.02
C PHE A 78 -13.84 -2.04 -2.17
N PRO A 79 -12.81 -2.87 -1.93
CA PRO A 79 -12.32 -3.33 -0.62
C PRO A 79 -11.42 -2.33 0.15
N GLY A 80 -10.82 -1.32 -0.50
CA GLY A 80 -10.05 -0.28 0.17
C GLY A 80 -8.91 -0.83 1.04
N PRO A 81 -8.85 -0.45 2.34
CA PRO A 81 -7.80 -0.93 3.24
C PRO A 81 -7.86 -2.44 3.53
N TYR A 82 -8.92 -3.10 3.14
CA TYR A 82 -9.11 -4.55 3.32
C TYR A 82 -8.80 -5.37 2.06
N THR A 83 -8.17 -4.78 1.06
CA THR A 83 -7.88 -5.41 -0.24
C THR A 83 -7.17 -6.75 -0.08
N LYS A 84 -6.11 -6.82 0.71
CA LYS A 84 -5.37 -8.06 0.95
C LYS A 84 -6.26 -9.13 1.58
N PHE A 85 -7.05 -8.77 2.58
CA PHE A 85 -7.97 -9.70 3.23
C PHE A 85 -9.03 -10.23 2.25
N VAL A 86 -9.54 -9.38 1.39
CA VAL A 86 -10.50 -9.78 0.33
C VAL A 86 -9.83 -10.71 -0.69
N GLU A 87 -8.60 -10.38 -1.10
CA GLU A 87 -7.83 -11.23 -2.02
C GLU A 87 -7.60 -12.64 -1.44
N GLU A 88 -7.33 -12.74 -0.15
CA GLU A 88 -7.07 -14.00 0.54
C GLU A 88 -8.34 -14.78 0.90
N THR A 89 -9.51 -14.15 0.90
CA THR A 89 -10.78 -14.77 1.32
C THR A 89 -11.74 -14.98 0.16
N VAL A 90 -12.46 -13.95 -0.25
CA VAL A 90 -13.47 -14.07 -1.31
C VAL A 90 -12.89 -13.97 -2.72
N THR A 91 -11.65 -13.55 -2.82
CA THR A 91 -10.84 -13.47 -4.04
C THR A 91 -11.45 -12.55 -5.11
N GLU A 92 -10.85 -12.55 -6.30
CA GLU A 92 -11.40 -11.84 -7.47
C GLU A 92 -12.78 -12.36 -7.87
N ASP A 93 -13.08 -13.63 -7.60
CA ASP A 93 -14.42 -14.19 -7.85
C ASP A 93 -15.49 -13.47 -7.04
N GLY A 94 -15.20 -13.16 -5.77
CA GLY A 94 -16.12 -12.41 -4.93
C GLY A 94 -16.34 -10.98 -5.44
N ILE A 95 -15.29 -10.33 -5.89
CA ILE A 95 -15.40 -8.98 -6.49
C ILE A 95 -16.24 -9.01 -7.76
N LEU A 96 -16.00 -9.97 -8.64
CA LEU A 96 -16.77 -10.12 -9.87
C LEU A 96 -18.25 -10.38 -9.57
N LYS A 97 -18.54 -11.16 -8.56
CA LYS A 97 -19.91 -11.43 -8.13
C LYS A 97 -20.62 -10.18 -7.61
N LEU A 98 -19.93 -9.38 -6.81
CA LEU A 98 -20.47 -8.10 -6.32
C LEU A 98 -20.70 -7.10 -7.47
N MET A 99 -19.94 -7.22 -8.54
CA MET A 99 -20.03 -6.33 -9.70
C MET A 99 -20.98 -6.84 -10.80
N GLU A 100 -21.64 -7.98 -10.62
CA GLU A 100 -22.65 -8.46 -11.57
C GLU A 100 -23.75 -7.44 -11.75
N GLY A 101 -24.05 -7.06 -13.03
CA GLY A 101 -25.07 -6.10 -13.36
C GLY A 101 -24.74 -4.65 -13.04
N VAL A 102 -23.56 -4.36 -12.55
CA VAL A 102 -23.10 -3.01 -12.26
C VAL A 102 -22.55 -2.37 -13.53
N GLU A 103 -23.13 -1.24 -13.95
CA GLU A 103 -22.72 -0.54 -15.16
C GLU A 103 -21.44 0.28 -14.94
N ASP A 104 -21.38 1.03 -13.84
CA ASP A 104 -20.17 1.77 -13.45
C ASP A 104 -19.14 0.82 -12.89
N ARG A 105 -18.16 0.50 -13.71
CA ARG A 105 -17.09 -0.45 -13.38
C ARG A 105 -15.74 0.22 -13.17
N GLU A 106 -15.75 1.54 -13.01
CA GLU A 106 -14.53 2.29 -12.71
C GLU A 106 -13.91 1.80 -11.39
N ALA A 107 -12.60 1.67 -11.39
CA ALA A 107 -11.85 1.31 -10.21
C ALA A 107 -10.45 1.92 -10.30
N TYR A 108 -9.75 1.96 -9.18
CA TYR A 108 -8.35 2.37 -9.19
C TYR A 108 -7.57 1.67 -8.09
N PHE A 109 -6.29 1.44 -8.35
CA PHE A 109 -5.34 1.09 -7.31
C PHE A 109 -4.83 2.37 -6.66
N LEU A 110 -4.90 2.41 -5.35
CA LEU A 110 -4.34 3.47 -4.55
C LEU A 110 -3.03 2.96 -3.92
N GLU A 111 -1.93 3.64 -4.24
CA GLU A 111 -0.64 3.41 -3.61
C GLU A 111 -0.38 4.54 -2.62
N VAL A 112 -0.09 4.18 -1.39
CA VAL A 112 0.24 5.14 -0.34
C VAL A 112 1.64 4.87 0.17
N LEU A 113 2.48 5.88 0.14
CA LEU A 113 3.82 5.84 0.69
C LEU A 113 3.87 6.76 1.90
N ALA A 114 4.13 6.19 3.07
CA ALA A 114 4.20 6.93 4.32
C ALA A 114 5.67 7.01 4.78
N TYR A 115 6.14 8.22 4.99
CA TYR A 115 7.49 8.50 5.47
C TYR A 115 7.41 9.15 6.84
N THR A 116 8.13 8.58 7.81
CA THR A 116 8.26 9.15 9.15
C THR A 116 9.72 9.45 9.43
N GLU A 117 10.06 10.72 9.57
CA GLU A 117 11.31 11.11 10.18
C GLU A 117 11.19 10.87 11.68
N TYR A 118 12.19 10.22 12.28
CA TYR A 118 12.12 9.81 13.67
C TYR A 118 11.77 10.99 14.59
N GLU A 119 10.82 10.76 15.47
CA GLU A 119 10.25 11.76 16.41
C GLU A 119 9.45 12.90 15.76
N LYS A 120 9.18 12.82 14.44
CA LYS A 120 8.39 13.82 13.73
C LYS A 120 7.08 13.24 13.17
N GLU A 121 6.26 14.12 12.62
CA GLU A 121 5.01 13.75 11.97
C GLU A 121 5.26 12.96 10.68
N THR A 122 4.37 12.02 10.41
CA THR A 122 4.42 11.23 9.18
C THR A 122 3.89 12.02 7.99
N ILE A 123 4.62 11.98 6.89
CA ILE A 123 4.21 12.55 5.61
C ILE A 123 3.71 11.42 4.71
N VAL A 124 2.62 11.67 4.00
CA VAL A 124 1.97 10.68 3.13
C VAL A 124 2.00 11.17 1.69
N PHE A 125 2.38 10.28 0.78
CA PHE A 125 2.36 10.47 -0.67
C PHE A 125 1.38 9.46 -1.27
N VAL A 126 0.51 9.92 -2.15
CA VAL A 126 -0.57 9.09 -2.73
C VAL A 126 -0.47 9.08 -4.25
N SER A 127 -0.59 7.90 -4.84
CA SER A 127 -0.64 7.70 -6.29
C SER A 127 -1.85 6.83 -6.65
N LYS A 128 -2.52 7.16 -7.74
CA LYS A 128 -3.68 6.42 -8.25
C LYS A 128 -3.41 5.88 -9.63
N THR A 129 -3.74 4.61 -9.85
CA THR A 129 -3.75 4.00 -11.18
C THR A 129 -5.17 3.60 -11.53
N LYS A 130 -5.78 4.32 -12.45
CA LYS A 130 -7.18 4.10 -12.87
C LYS A 130 -7.31 2.92 -13.82
N GLY A 131 -8.43 2.23 -13.73
CA GLY A 131 -8.78 1.12 -14.60
C GLY A 131 -10.26 0.80 -14.53
N THR A 132 -10.60 -0.36 -15.00
CA THR A 132 -11.98 -0.84 -15.09
C THR A 132 -12.03 -2.29 -14.62
N ILE A 133 -13.01 -2.64 -13.79
CA ILE A 133 -13.23 -4.02 -13.39
C ILE A 133 -13.77 -4.79 -14.60
N ALA A 134 -13.03 -5.79 -15.04
CA ALA A 134 -13.43 -6.68 -16.12
C ALA A 134 -14.68 -7.48 -15.75
N LYS A 135 -15.38 -8.02 -16.75
CA LYS A 135 -16.58 -8.87 -16.50
C LYS A 135 -16.22 -10.31 -16.16
N GLU A 136 -15.00 -10.72 -16.49
CA GLU A 136 -14.50 -12.08 -16.23
C GLU A 136 -12.99 -12.04 -15.94
N LYS A 137 -12.52 -13.08 -15.30
CA LYS A 137 -11.09 -13.23 -15.00
C LYS A 137 -10.27 -13.46 -16.26
N SER A 138 -9.02 -13.01 -16.23
CA SER A 138 -8.00 -13.35 -17.21
C SER A 138 -6.66 -13.57 -16.50
N GLY A 139 -5.83 -14.44 -17.06
CA GLY A 139 -4.53 -14.78 -16.47
C GLY A 139 -4.62 -15.81 -15.36
N ASP A 140 -3.44 -16.15 -14.79
CA ASP A 140 -3.27 -17.23 -13.81
C ASP A 140 -2.90 -16.73 -12.41
N TYR A 141 -2.74 -15.42 -12.25
CA TYR A 141 -2.35 -14.80 -10.98
C TYR A 141 -3.42 -13.82 -10.51
N GLY A 142 -3.38 -13.45 -9.25
CA GLY A 142 -4.28 -12.49 -8.64
C GLY A 142 -4.39 -11.17 -9.39
N TRP A 143 -5.14 -10.30 -8.88
CA TRP A 143 -5.56 -9.04 -9.51
C TRP A 143 -4.49 -7.94 -9.60
#